data_6280637ac14a838a0191a5c2aab35d0a
#
_entry.id   6280637ac14a838a0191a5c2aab35d0a
#
_cell.length_a   1.000
_cell.length_b   1.000
_cell.length_c   1.000
_cell.angle_alpha   90.00
_cell.angle_beta   90.00
_cell.angle_gamma   90.00
#
_symmetry.space_group_name_H-M   'P 1'
#
loop_
_entity.id
_entity.type
_entity.pdbx_description
1 polymer ?
#
loop_
_entity_poly.entity_id
_entity_poly.type
_entity_poly.pdbx_seq_one_letter_code
_entity_poly.pdbx_strand_id
1 'polypeptide(L)'
;QDTTEDMGPTGILPGTHNWEHISDPDASQTAEDDLSLCGKAGTVTLLHFDAWHRAMANTSTHKRYMLKFQFARMQWPPQPTWQHERDDWQLSQSANPVESHVWNWLCGRTGLNSASEPAETALSNLGTGSERARLDAAYTLGAQEKDMLPTLLGHLRREAREVEKRIENKTPDNAHGTNPTALRAAQAIEAIGPDCTPALLEELNDPHWLVRASLCDVIGLWGPAAGDAVSQLTTLLGDTHWWVRRNAVEGLGRLGDVAGQALPEMVNTLKDKDRRVRRAGALAIAQLAQQGKSLSNAIPSLMTVLSDEDRYNRFYAHLALSRMEDETAKAALIDALFTARWCPLTTNEDLY
;
A
#
# COMPACT_ATOMS: atom_id res chain seq x y z
N GLN A 1 -31.99 -6.51 5.31
CA GLN A 1 -32.91 -6.25 4.19
C GLN A 1 -32.29 -6.78 2.91
N ASP A 2 -33.11 -7.13 1.92
CA ASP A 2 -32.63 -7.46 0.58
C ASP A 2 -32.08 -6.21 -0.09
N THR A 3 -31.08 -6.38 -0.96
CA THR A 3 -30.53 -5.32 -1.81
C THR A 3 -30.79 -5.67 -3.25
N THR A 4 -31.55 -4.84 -3.94
CA THR A 4 -31.88 -4.96 -5.36
C THR A 4 -31.16 -3.89 -6.16
N GLU A 5 -31.15 -3.98 -7.48
CA GLU A 5 -30.41 -3.06 -8.36
C GLU A 5 -30.87 -1.59 -8.21
N ASP A 6 -32.17 -1.37 -8.03
CA ASP A 6 -32.75 -0.04 -7.85
C ASP A 6 -32.42 0.61 -6.49
N MET A 7 -31.92 -0.16 -5.51
CA MET A 7 -31.53 0.33 -4.19
C MET A 7 -30.10 0.90 -4.16
N GLY A 8 -29.43 1.02 -5.28
CA GLY A 8 -28.07 1.55 -5.36
C GLY A 8 -27.04 0.63 -4.72
N PRO A 9 -26.88 -0.61 -5.19
CA PRO A 9 -25.86 -1.52 -4.69
C PRO A 9 -24.44 -0.95 -4.86
N THR A 10 -23.46 -1.63 -4.32
CA THR A 10 -22.07 -1.36 -4.67
C THR A 10 -21.78 -2.02 -6.01
N GLY A 11 -21.36 -1.26 -7.00
CA GLY A 11 -20.81 -1.76 -8.25
C GLY A 11 -19.33 -2.05 -8.08
N ILE A 12 -18.85 -3.19 -8.58
CA ILE A 12 -17.45 -3.59 -8.57
C ILE A 12 -17.00 -3.88 -9.98
N LEU A 13 -15.81 -3.41 -10.34
CA LEU A 13 -15.14 -3.78 -11.58
C LEU A 13 -14.15 -4.92 -11.27
N PRO A 14 -14.49 -6.17 -11.65
CA PRO A 14 -13.66 -7.33 -11.35
C PRO A 14 -12.27 -7.25 -11.99
N GLY A 15 -11.26 -7.79 -11.30
CA GLY A 15 -9.88 -7.87 -11.83
C GLY A 15 -9.05 -6.59 -11.71
N THR A 16 -9.61 -5.52 -11.14
CA THR A 16 -8.94 -4.21 -11.07
C THR A 16 -8.14 -3.97 -9.79
N HIS A 17 -8.10 -4.91 -8.87
CA HIS A 17 -7.48 -4.75 -7.55
C HIS A 17 -5.95 -4.50 -7.57
N ASN A 18 -5.30 -4.75 -8.70
CA ASN A 18 -3.88 -4.43 -8.92
C ASN A 18 -3.69 -3.23 -9.86
N TRP A 19 -4.76 -2.55 -10.27
CA TRP A 19 -4.67 -1.40 -11.15
C TRP A 19 -4.39 -0.11 -10.36
N GLU A 20 -3.44 0.67 -10.85
CA GLU A 20 -3.04 1.93 -10.21
C GLU A 20 -3.68 3.15 -10.86
N HIS A 21 -4.08 3.03 -12.12
CA HIS A 21 -4.60 4.15 -12.89
C HIS A 21 -5.92 3.80 -13.58
N ILE A 22 -6.85 4.76 -13.52
CA ILE A 22 -8.00 4.80 -14.39
C ILE A 22 -7.56 5.46 -15.69
N SER A 23 -7.52 4.68 -16.78
CA SER A 23 -7.11 5.17 -18.10
C SER A 23 -8.11 6.18 -18.67
N ASP A 24 -9.38 6.02 -18.30
CA ASP A 24 -10.48 6.88 -18.71
C ASP A 24 -11.25 7.32 -17.44
N PRO A 25 -11.27 8.63 -17.14
CA PRO A 25 -12.02 9.16 -16.00
C PRO A 25 -13.52 8.86 -16.05
N ASP A 26 -14.08 8.72 -17.26
CA ASP A 26 -15.50 8.43 -17.44
C ASP A 26 -15.82 6.94 -17.32
N ALA A 27 -14.85 6.05 -17.56
CA ALA A 27 -15.02 4.61 -17.40
C ALA A 27 -15.40 4.23 -15.96
N SER A 28 -15.00 5.02 -14.97
CA SER A 28 -15.39 4.79 -13.57
C SER A 28 -16.90 5.02 -13.32
N GLN A 29 -17.60 5.73 -14.20
CA GLN A 29 -19.01 6.09 -14.03
C GLN A 29 -19.97 5.20 -14.84
N THR A 30 -19.48 4.58 -15.91
CA THR A 30 -20.32 3.86 -16.88
C THR A 30 -19.76 2.52 -17.31
N ALA A 31 -18.96 1.84 -16.47
CA ALA A 31 -18.41 0.55 -16.83
C ALA A 31 -19.54 -0.47 -17.07
N GLU A 32 -19.68 -0.91 -18.33
CA GLU A 32 -20.65 -1.94 -18.71
C GLU A 32 -20.40 -3.29 -18.01
N ASP A 33 -19.19 -3.48 -17.52
CA ASP A 33 -18.72 -4.70 -16.82
C ASP A 33 -18.86 -4.62 -15.29
N ASP A 34 -19.52 -3.62 -14.75
CA ASP A 34 -19.77 -3.52 -13.30
C ASP A 34 -20.63 -4.70 -12.80
N LEU A 35 -20.11 -5.39 -11.81
CA LEU A 35 -20.87 -6.38 -11.06
C LEU A 35 -21.62 -5.69 -9.90
N SER A 36 -22.94 -5.66 -9.98
CA SER A 36 -23.79 -5.15 -8.90
C SER A 36 -23.84 -6.14 -7.72
N LEU A 37 -23.45 -5.70 -6.53
CA LEU A 37 -23.55 -6.51 -5.32
C LEU A 37 -24.98 -6.53 -4.77
N CYS A 38 -25.84 -7.26 -5.43
CA CYS A 38 -27.21 -7.52 -5.00
C CYS A 38 -27.29 -8.82 -4.21
N GLY A 39 -28.25 -8.92 -3.29
CA GLY A 39 -28.45 -10.14 -2.51
C GLY A 39 -29.56 -10.03 -1.50
N LYS A 40 -29.96 -11.17 -0.94
CA LYS A 40 -30.93 -11.25 0.15
C LYS A 40 -30.32 -10.77 1.47
N ALA A 41 -31.18 -10.42 2.42
CA ALA A 41 -30.76 -10.11 3.79
C ALA A 41 -29.90 -11.26 4.36
N GLY A 42 -28.75 -10.91 4.94
CA GLY A 42 -27.79 -11.87 5.46
C GLY A 42 -26.72 -12.31 4.44
N THR A 43 -26.76 -11.85 3.18
CA THR A 43 -25.69 -12.07 2.23
C THR A 43 -24.41 -11.36 2.71
N VAL A 44 -23.29 -12.10 2.69
CA VAL A 44 -21.95 -11.58 2.96
C VAL A 44 -21.15 -11.64 1.66
N THR A 45 -20.59 -10.50 1.27
CA THR A 45 -19.68 -10.42 0.12
C THR A 45 -18.27 -10.16 0.62
N LEU A 46 -17.32 -10.99 0.19
CA LEU A 46 -15.89 -10.81 0.43
C LEU A 46 -15.25 -10.33 -0.87
N LEU A 47 -14.52 -9.23 -0.80
CA LEU A 47 -13.82 -8.67 -1.95
C LEU A 47 -12.47 -8.10 -1.55
N HIS A 48 -11.56 -7.98 -2.50
CA HIS A 48 -10.33 -7.25 -2.29
C HIS A 48 -10.63 -5.77 -2.14
N PHE A 49 -10.03 -5.10 -1.14
CA PHE A 49 -10.35 -3.69 -0.84
C PHE A 49 -10.03 -2.76 -2.03
N ASP A 50 -8.93 -3.02 -2.72
CA ASP A 50 -8.46 -2.20 -3.84
C ASP A 50 -9.17 -2.51 -5.17
N ALA A 51 -10.09 -3.50 -5.21
CA ALA A 51 -10.95 -3.65 -6.37
C ALA A 51 -11.76 -2.37 -6.58
N TRP A 52 -11.71 -1.82 -7.78
CA TRP A 52 -12.42 -0.59 -8.08
C TRP A 52 -13.92 -0.79 -7.87
N HIS A 53 -14.48 0.06 -7.07
CA HIS A 53 -15.87 -0.02 -6.68
C HIS A 53 -16.48 1.37 -6.54
N ARG A 54 -17.76 1.46 -6.79
CA ARG A 54 -18.54 2.70 -6.69
C ARG A 54 -19.86 2.50 -5.96
N ALA A 55 -20.41 3.57 -5.45
CA ALA A 55 -21.80 3.59 -5.04
C ALA A 55 -22.67 3.79 -6.31
N MET A 56 -23.59 2.88 -6.54
CA MET A 56 -24.59 3.05 -7.60
C MET A 56 -25.76 3.91 -7.10
N ALA A 57 -26.50 4.52 -8.03
CA ALA A 57 -27.62 5.38 -7.69
C ALA A 57 -28.76 4.58 -7.05
N ASN A 58 -29.28 5.04 -5.91
CA ASN A 58 -30.50 4.50 -5.33
C ASN A 58 -31.70 5.24 -5.96
N THR A 59 -32.43 4.55 -6.82
CA THR A 59 -33.65 5.04 -7.49
C THR A 59 -34.94 4.55 -6.80
N SER A 60 -34.80 3.72 -5.78
CA SER A 60 -35.94 3.21 -4.98
C SER A 60 -36.35 4.22 -3.92
N THR A 61 -37.50 3.97 -3.30
CA THR A 61 -38.00 4.73 -2.13
C THR A 61 -37.43 4.23 -0.80
N HIS A 62 -36.59 3.17 -0.82
CA HIS A 62 -36.11 2.52 0.38
C HIS A 62 -34.68 2.97 0.71
N LYS A 63 -34.38 3.08 2.00
CA LYS A 63 -32.97 3.27 2.47
C LYS A 63 -32.26 1.94 2.46
N ARG A 64 -31.04 1.94 1.93
CA ARG A 64 -30.14 0.79 1.99
C ARG A 64 -29.17 0.92 3.16
N TYR A 65 -29.01 -0.15 3.89
CA TYR A 65 -28.02 -0.27 4.97
C TYR A 65 -27.10 -1.43 4.69
N MET A 66 -25.80 -1.23 4.93
CA MET A 66 -24.81 -2.31 4.92
C MET A 66 -23.77 -2.08 6.00
N LEU A 67 -23.19 -3.17 6.47
CA LEU A 67 -22.02 -3.15 7.34
C LEU A 67 -20.81 -3.44 6.47
N LYS A 68 -19.75 -2.63 6.62
CA LYS A 68 -18.44 -2.85 5.98
C LYS A 68 -17.42 -3.14 7.06
N PHE A 69 -16.71 -4.24 6.89
CA PHE A 69 -15.55 -4.59 7.70
C PHE A 69 -14.34 -4.66 6.78
N GLN A 70 -13.26 -4.00 7.16
CA GLN A 70 -12.00 -4.03 6.45
C GLN A 70 -10.99 -4.80 7.28
N PHE A 71 -10.31 -5.75 6.63
CA PHE A 71 -9.22 -6.50 7.22
C PHE A 71 -7.95 -6.19 6.43
N ALA A 72 -6.90 -5.77 7.13
CA ALA A 72 -5.60 -5.49 6.55
C ALA A 72 -4.55 -6.40 7.17
N ARG A 73 -3.64 -6.91 6.33
CA ARG A 73 -2.48 -7.65 6.82
C ARG A 73 -1.48 -6.66 7.40
N MET A 74 -1.05 -6.94 8.63
CA MET A 74 -0.12 -6.09 9.37
C MET A 74 1.29 -6.67 9.46
N GLN A 75 1.47 -7.92 9.07
CA GLN A 75 2.76 -8.61 9.11
C GLN A 75 3.03 -9.30 7.78
N TRP A 76 4.29 -9.44 7.45
CA TRP A 76 4.75 -10.19 6.30
C TRP A 76 4.35 -11.67 6.44
N PRO A 77 3.89 -12.35 5.38
CA PRO A 77 3.57 -13.77 5.45
C PRO A 77 4.86 -14.61 5.33
N PRO A 78 5.39 -15.18 6.43
CA PRO A 78 6.58 -16.02 6.38
C PRO A 78 6.32 -17.40 5.78
N GLN A 79 5.05 -17.78 5.75
CA GLN A 79 4.56 -19.08 5.26
C GLN A 79 3.06 -18.96 4.98
N PRO A 80 2.44 -19.95 4.29
CA PRO A 80 0.99 -19.99 4.12
C PRO A 80 0.27 -19.94 5.47
N THR A 81 -0.74 -19.08 5.57
CA THR A 81 -1.55 -18.93 6.80
C THR A 81 -2.87 -19.72 6.73
N TRP A 82 -3.07 -20.47 5.68
CA TRP A 82 -4.23 -21.36 5.49
C TRP A 82 -3.83 -22.82 5.63
N GLN A 83 -4.76 -23.65 6.07
CA GLN A 83 -4.61 -25.08 6.05
C GLN A 83 -5.11 -25.59 4.69
N HIS A 84 -4.20 -26.08 3.88
CA HIS A 84 -4.51 -26.64 2.57
C HIS A 84 -3.63 -27.86 2.32
N GLU A 85 -4.20 -28.90 1.71
CA GLU A 85 -3.48 -30.14 1.38
C GLU A 85 -2.50 -29.94 0.21
N ARG A 86 -2.59 -28.82 -0.49
CA ARG A 86 -1.74 -28.46 -1.62
C ARG A 86 -1.11 -27.10 -1.41
N ASP A 87 0.20 -27.05 -1.46
CA ASP A 87 1.01 -25.81 -1.45
C ASP A 87 1.28 -25.32 -2.87
N ASP A 88 0.97 -26.13 -3.88
CA ASP A 88 1.08 -25.81 -5.28
C ASP A 88 -0.28 -25.35 -5.80
N TRP A 89 -0.48 -24.06 -5.89
CA TRP A 89 -1.56 -23.57 -6.72
C TRP A 89 -1.16 -23.78 -8.17
N GLN A 90 -1.67 -24.84 -8.77
CA GLN A 90 -1.60 -24.98 -10.21
C GLN A 90 -2.54 -23.93 -10.82
N LEU A 91 -1.97 -22.75 -11.05
CA LEU A 91 -2.58 -21.80 -11.92
C LEU A 91 -2.96 -22.53 -13.22
N SER A 92 -4.19 -22.36 -13.68
CA SER A 92 -4.57 -22.75 -15.03
C SER A 92 -3.50 -22.24 -15.99
N GLN A 93 -3.32 -22.84 -17.14
CA GLN A 93 -2.31 -22.45 -18.16
C GLN A 93 -2.37 -20.96 -18.57
N SER A 94 -3.32 -20.20 -18.06
CA SER A 94 -3.54 -18.75 -18.26
C SER A 94 -3.11 -17.89 -17.06
N ALA A 95 -2.34 -18.42 -16.10
CA ALA A 95 -1.89 -17.61 -14.98
C ALA A 95 -1.01 -16.47 -15.45
N ASN A 96 -1.43 -15.25 -15.13
CA ASN A 96 -0.62 -14.10 -15.43
C ASN A 96 0.54 -13.96 -14.42
N PRO A 97 1.63 -13.27 -14.78
CA PRO A 97 2.79 -13.10 -13.92
C PRO A 97 2.45 -12.48 -12.56
N VAL A 98 1.50 -11.54 -12.51
CA VAL A 98 1.04 -10.87 -11.29
C VAL A 98 0.43 -11.85 -10.29
N GLU A 99 -0.48 -12.71 -10.76
CA GLU A 99 -1.16 -13.71 -9.92
C GLU A 99 -0.15 -14.69 -9.33
N SER A 100 0.84 -15.11 -10.13
CA SER A 100 1.92 -15.98 -9.68
C SER A 100 2.79 -15.31 -8.61
N HIS A 101 3.12 -14.02 -8.80
CA HIS A 101 3.89 -13.26 -7.83
C HIS A 101 3.12 -13.10 -6.51
N VAL A 102 1.87 -12.68 -6.56
CA VAL A 102 1.01 -12.52 -5.36
C VAL A 102 0.87 -13.84 -4.61
N TRP A 103 0.69 -14.95 -5.34
CA TRP A 103 0.61 -16.26 -4.72
C TRP A 103 1.90 -16.66 -4.01
N ASN A 104 3.05 -16.48 -4.66
CA ASN A 104 4.35 -16.74 -4.05
C ASN A 104 4.55 -15.89 -2.80
N TRP A 105 4.24 -14.61 -2.87
CA TRP A 105 4.31 -13.72 -1.72
C TRP A 105 3.43 -14.20 -0.54
N LEU A 106 2.17 -14.58 -0.82
CA LEU A 106 1.28 -15.13 0.21
C LEU A 106 1.80 -16.42 0.83
N CYS A 107 2.63 -17.18 0.11
CA CYS A 107 3.28 -18.39 0.59
C CYS A 107 4.60 -18.13 1.33
N GLY A 108 5.02 -16.87 1.48
CA GLY A 108 6.33 -16.52 2.05
C GLY A 108 7.49 -16.91 1.14
N ARG A 109 7.25 -17.05 -0.16
CA ARG A 109 8.27 -17.38 -1.17
C ARG A 109 8.75 -16.10 -1.83
N THR A 110 10.05 -16.06 -2.13
CA THR A 110 10.66 -15.01 -2.96
C THR A 110 10.97 -15.57 -4.34
N GLY A 111 10.81 -14.75 -5.36
CA GLY A 111 11.10 -15.12 -6.74
C GLY A 111 9.86 -15.43 -7.57
N LEU A 112 10.01 -15.23 -8.86
CA LEU A 112 8.97 -15.45 -9.87
C LEU A 112 9.23 -16.76 -10.61
N ASN A 113 8.16 -17.35 -11.14
CA ASN A 113 8.28 -18.40 -12.15
C ASN A 113 8.91 -17.79 -13.41
N SER A 114 9.60 -18.61 -14.20
CA SER A 114 10.31 -18.18 -15.42
C SER A 114 9.42 -17.32 -16.34
N ALA A 115 10.02 -16.23 -16.85
CA ALA A 115 9.36 -15.35 -17.79
C ALA A 115 8.92 -16.08 -19.06
N SER A 116 7.70 -15.81 -19.50
CA SER A 116 7.11 -16.42 -20.71
C SER A 116 7.25 -15.53 -21.95
N GLU A 117 7.61 -14.26 -21.79
CA GLU A 117 7.67 -13.27 -22.86
C GLU A 117 9.11 -12.71 -23.00
N PRO A 118 9.58 -12.40 -24.23
CA PRO A 118 10.88 -11.75 -24.43
C PRO A 118 10.97 -10.37 -23.78
N ALA A 119 12.15 -10.02 -23.22
CA ALA A 119 12.38 -8.77 -22.53
C ALA A 119 12.05 -7.53 -23.37
N GLU A 120 12.34 -7.55 -24.68
CA GLU A 120 12.08 -6.42 -25.57
C GLU A 120 10.58 -6.12 -25.70
N THR A 121 9.75 -7.16 -25.82
CA THR A 121 8.29 -7.02 -25.88
C THR A 121 7.75 -6.50 -24.54
N ALA A 122 8.21 -7.06 -23.43
CA ALA A 122 7.81 -6.61 -22.11
C ALA A 122 8.23 -5.14 -21.85
N LEU A 123 9.44 -4.72 -22.25
CA LEU A 123 9.87 -3.31 -22.14
C LEU A 123 8.99 -2.36 -22.97
N SER A 124 8.58 -2.78 -24.16
CA SER A 124 7.65 -2.01 -24.99
C SER A 124 6.27 -1.87 -24.29
N ASN A 125 5.74 -2.98 -23.79
CA ASN A 125 4.46 -3.01 -23.08
C ASN A 125 4.49 -2.18 -21.79
N LEU A 126 5.60 -2.18 -21.05
CA LEU A 126 5.77 -1.36 -19.85
C LEU A 126 5.55 0.13 -20.13
N GLY A 127 6.03 0.62 -21.30
CA GLY A 127 5.93 2.03 -21.66
C GLY A 127 4.58 2.44 -22.27
N THR A 128 3.96 1.59 -23.07
CA THR A 128 2.84 1.97 -23.97
C THR A 128 1.61 1.07 -23.90
N GLY A 129 1.67 -0.02 -23.16
CA GLY A 129 0.57 -0.98 -23.05
C GLY A 129 -0.65 -0.44 -22.32
N SER A 130 -1.75 -1.19 -22.41
CA SER A 130 -2.89 -1.00 -21.49
C SER A 130 -2.46 -1.21 -20.03
N GLU A 131 -3.28 -0.80 -19.08
CA GLU A 131 -2.97 -0.98 -17.65
C GLU A 131 -2.61 -2.45 -17.31
N ARG A 132 -3.40 -3.39 -17.83
CA ARG A 132 -3.16 -4.82 -17.69
C ARG A 132 -1.82 -5.24 -18.31
N ALA A 133 -1.57 -4.83 -19.55
CA ALA A 133 -0.34 -5.20 -20.26
C ALA A 133 0.92 -4.61 -19.59
N ARG A 134 0.85 -3.39 -19.06
CA ARG A 134 1.94 -2.76 -18.31
C ARG A 134 2.26 -3.53 -17.04
N LEU A 135 1.22 -3.95 -16.31
CA LEU A 135 1.37 -4.70 -15.08
C LEU A 135 1.99 -6.08 -15.35
N ASP A 136 1.45 -6.81 -16.33
CA ASP A 136 1.99 -8.12 -16.73
C ASP A 136 3.46 -8.00 -17.20
N ALA A 137 3.78 -6.92 -17.94
CA ALA A 137 5.14 -6.63 -18.38
C ALA A 137 6.09 -6.34 -17.20
N ALA A 138 5.65 -5.58 -16.19
CA ALA A 138 6.46 -5.29 -15.01
C ALA A 138 6.91 -6.58 -14.31
N TYR A 139 5.97 -7.48 -14.04
CA TYR A 139 6.26 -8.75 -13.38
C TYR A 139 7.01 -9.75 -14.29
N THR A 140 6.79 -9.69 -15.60
CA THR A 140 7.60 -10.46 -16.56
C THR A 140 9.07 -10.01 -16.54
N LEU A 141 9.32 -8.69 -16.54
CA LEU A 141 10.68 -8.13 -16.49
C LEU A 141 11.37 -8.45 -15.16
N GLY A 142 10.65 -8.38 -14.05
CA GLY A 142 11.17 -8.80 -12.74
C GLY A 142 11.60 -10.26 -12.70
N ALA A 143 10.91 -11.14 -13.44
CA ALA A 143 11.27 -12.55 -13.55
C ALA A 143 12.55 -12.82 -14.37
N GLN A 144 13.05 -11.84 -15.12
CA GLN A 144 14.26 -11.97 -15.95
C GLN A 144 15.57 -11.65 -15.21
N GLU A 145 15.53 -11.59 -13.88
CA GLU A 145 16.68 -11.48 -12.99
C GLU A 145 17.34 -10.08 -12.91
N LYS A 146 18.42 -10.05 -12.13
CA LYS A 146 19.13 -8.81 -11.73
C LYS A 146 19.71 -8.00 -12.89
N ASP A 147 19.97 -8.63 -14.01
CA ASP A 147 20.55 -7.98 -15.19
C ASP A 147 19.64 -6.87 -15.76
N MET A 148 18.34 -6.94 -15.47
CA MET A 148 17.39 -5.92 -15.88
C MET A 148 17.40 -4.66 -15.01
N LEU A 149 17.98 -4.71 -13.81
CA LEU A 149 17.93 -3.61 -12.85
C LEU A 149 18.42 -2.26 -13.40
N PRO A 150 19.57 -2.15 -14.09
CA PRO A 150 20.00 -0.86 -14.65
C PRO A 150 19.02 -0.28 -15.67
N THR A 151 18.45 -1.14 -16.50
CA THR A 151 17.42 -0.75 -17.50
C THR A 151 16.16 -0.24 -16.80
N LEU A 152 15.68 -0.95 -15.78
CA LEU A 152 14.49 -0.59 -15.02
C LEU A 152 14.67 0.69 -14.21
N LEU A 153 15.85 0.94 -13.64
CA LEU A 153 16.19 2.21 -13.00
C LEU A 153 16.15 3.38 -14.00
N GLY A 154 16.61 3.16 -15.22
CA GLY A 154 16.49 4.13 -16.30
C GLY A 154 15.01 4.44 -16.66
N HIS A 155 14.16 3.41 -16.67
CA HIS A 155 12.71 3.57 -16.88
C HIS A 155 12.06 4.29 -15.69
N LEU A 156 12.40 3.92 -14.46
CA LEU A 156 11.91 4.56 -13.25
C LEU A 156 12.15 6.07 -13.25
N ARG A 157 13.36 6.50 -13.60
CA ARG A 157 13.69 7.93 -13.71
C ARG A 157 12.91 8.66 -14.79
N ARG A 158 12.60 8.01 -15.92
CA ARG A 158 11.76 8.61 -16.98
C ARG A 158 10.32 8.72 -16.52
N GLU A 159 9.76 7.64 -16.02
CA GLU A 159 8.38 7.58 -15.54
C GLU A 159 8.15 8.59 -14.40
N ALA A 160 9.09 8.71 -13.46
CA ALA A 160 9.03 9.68 -12.37
C ALA A 160 8.90 11.12 -12.88
N ARG A 161 9.71 11.51 -13.88
CA ARG A 161 9.63 12.85 -14.48
C ARG A 161 8.30 13.10 -15.20
N GLU A 162 7.74 12.09 -15.84
CA GLU A 162 6.44 12.21 -16.52
C GLU A 162 5.30 12.34 -15.52
N VAL A 163 5.35 11.59 -14.42
CA VAL A 163 4.35 11.67 -13.35
C VAL A 163 4.44 13.02 -12.64
N GLU A 164 5.64 13.51 -12.33
CA GLU A 164 5.82 14.82 -11.71
C GLU A 164 5.21 15.93 -12.55
N LYS A 165 5.47 15.97 -13.86
CA LYS A 165 4.84 16.94 -14.77
C LYS A 165 3.31 16.86 -14.75
N ARG A 166 2.74 15.65 -14.63
CA ARG A 166 1.29 15.49 -14.51
C ARG A 166 0.75 16.02 -13.19
N ILE A 167 1.48 15.81 -12.10
CA ILE A 167 1.10 16.30 -10.77
C ILE A 167 1.14 17.83 -10.75
N GLU A 168 2.19 18.46 -11.28
CA GLU A 168 2.33 19.92 -11.36
C GLU A 168 1.21 20.60 -12.16
N ASN A 169 0.69 19.91 -13.18
CA ASN A 169 -0.38 20.41 -14.03
C ASN A 169 -1.80 20.12 -13.51
N LYS A 170 -1.93 19.37 -12.42
CA LYS A 170 -3.23 19.10 -11.80
C LYS A 170 -3.61 20.24 -10.85
N THR A 171 -4.86 20.69 -10.98
CA THR A 171 -5.46 21.52 -9.94
C THR A 171 -5.60 20.71 -8.65
N PRO A 172 -5.58 21.35 -7.46
CA PRO A 172 -5.74 20.66 -6.18
C PRO A 172 -6.94 19.71 -6.13
N ASP A 173 -8.03 20.05 -6.81
CA ASP A 173 -9.27 19.26 -6.85
C ASP A 173 -9.15 17.95 -7.63
N ASN A 174 -8.15 17.79 -8.48
CA ASN A 174 -7.89 16.59 -9.28
C ASN A 174 -6.72 15.75 -8.75
N ALA A 175 -6.14 16.09 -7.62
CA ALA A 175 -5.06 15.35 -6.99
C ALA A 175 -5.53 14.06 -6.29
N HIS A 176 -6.82 13.73 -6.41
CA HIS A 176 -7.38 12.56 -5.75
C HIS A 176 -6.91 11.27 -6.39
N GLY A 177 -6.32 10.45 -5.61
CA GLY A 177 -6.50 9.04 -5.67
C GLY A 177 -5.45 8.20 -6.34
N THR A 178 -4.30 8.69 -6.74
CA THR A 178 -3.22 7.79 -7.18
C THR A 178 -1.97 7.97 -6.33
N ASN A 179 -1.45 6.87 -5.81
CA ASN A 179 -0.13 6.86 -5.20
C ASN A 179 0.92 7.18 -6.29
N PRO A 180 1.60 8.34 -6.27
CA PRO A 180 2.54 8.70 -7.33
C PRO A 180 3.77 7.80 -7.35
N THR A 181 4.03 7.04 -6.28
CA THR A 181 5.18 6.14 -6.18
C THR A 181 4.92 4.75 -6.74
N ALA A 182 3.67 4.44 -7.07
CA ALA A 182 3.29 3.18 -7.71
C ALA A 182 3.61 3.20 -9.21
N LEU A 183 4.90 3.31 -9.52
CA LEU A 183 5.41 3.32 -10.89
C LEU A 183 5.60 1.90 -11.41
N ARG A 184 5.36 1.68 -12.71
CA ARG A 184 5.47 0.34 -13.29
C ARG A 184 6.91 -0.20 -13.25
N ALA A 185 7.88 0.69 -13.46
CA ALA A 185 9.28 0.33 -13.30
C ALA A 185 9.61 -0.04 -11.85
N ALA A 186 9.01 0.62 -10.84
CA ALA A 186 9.16 0.26 -9.44
C ALA A 186 8.58 -1.13 -9.15
N GLN A 187 7.41 -1.47 -9.71
CA GLN A 187 6.82 -2.80 -9.58
C GLN A 187 7.70 -3.88 -10.23
N ALA A 188 8.31 -3.59 -11.38
CA ALA A 188 9.25 -4.50 -12.01
C ALA A 188 10.51 -4.72 -11.15
N ILE A 189 11.04 -3.68 -10.51
CA ILE A 189 12.17 -3.76 -9.59
C ILE A 189 11.76 -4.58 -8.34
N GLU A 190 10.57 -4.32 -7.79
CA GLU A 190 10.03 -5.09 -6.67
C GLU A 190 10.00 -6.58 -7.01
N ALA A 191 9.53 -6.93 -8.19
CA ALA A 191 9.42 -8.31 -8.65
C ALA A 191 10.76 -9.04 -8.82
N ILE A 192 11.89 -8.33 -9.02
CA ILE A 192 13.23 -8.94 -9.02
C ILE A 192 13.56 -9.55 -7.65
N GLY A 193 13.17 -8.86 -6.56
CA GLY A 193 13.34 -9.35 -5.20
C GLY A 193 14.46 -8.70 -4.40
N PRO A 194 14.53 -9.04 -3.09
CA PRO A 194 15.34 -8.33 -2.10
C PRO A 194 16.86 -8.46 -2.29
N ASP A 195 17.30 -9.42 -3.05
CA ASP A 195 18.73 -9.59 -3.39
C ASP A 195 19.34 -8.38 -4.13
N CYS A 196 18.47 -7.50 -4.67
CA CYS A 196 18.90 -6.24 -5.28
C CYS A 196 19.09 -5.11 -4.27
N THR A 197 18.78 -5.30 -2.99
CA THR A 197 18.90 -4.25 -1.97
C THR A 197 20.23 -3.51 -2.03
N PRO A 198 21.41 -4.17 -2.05
CA PRO A 198 22.68 -3.45 -2.07
C PRO A 198 22.83 -2.50 -3.25
N ALA A 199 22.33 -2.88 -4.42
CA ALA A 199 22.38 -2.03 -5.61
C ALA A 199 21.41 -0.83 -5.52
N LEU A 200 20.34 -0.92 -4.74
CA LEU A 200 19.39 0.19 -4.55
C LEU A 200 19.85 1.21 -3.50
N LEU A 201 20.76 0.85 -2.59
CA LEU A 201 21.18 1.76 -1.52
C LEU A 201 21.77 3.09 -2.04
N GLU A 202 22.53 3.04 -3.13
CA GLU A 202 23.08 4.25 -3.78
C GLU A 202 21.97 5.06 -4.45
N GLU A 203 20.98 4.40 -5.02
CA GLU A 203 19.86 4.98 -5.75
C GLU A 203 18.86 5.71 -4.82
N LEU A 204 18.87 5.40 -3.54
CA LEU A 204 18.13 6.15 -2.52
C LEU A 204 18.63 7.61 -2.34
N ASN A 205 19.75 7.98 -2.97
CA ASN A 205 20.25 9.34 -3.05
C ASN A 205 19.93 10.03 -4.38
N ASP A 206 19.08 9.43 -5.24
CA ASP A 206 18.70 10.04 -6.52
C ASP A 206 18.17 11.47 -6.31
N PRO A 207 18.57 12.44 -7.13
CA PRO A 207 18.11 13.84 -6.98
C PRO A 207 16.59 13.97 -7.07
N HIS A 208 15.92 13.07 -7.77
CA HIS A 208 14.47 13.12 -7.98
C HIS A 208 13.72 12.49 -6.80
N TRP A 209 12.91 13.28 -6.08
CA TRP A 209 12.19 12.82 -4.89
C TRP A 209 11.31 11.59 -5.15
N LEU A 210 10.66 11.52 -6.32
CA LEU A 210 9.75 10.43 -6.65
C LEU A 210 10.49 9.11 -6.87
N VAL A 211 11.73 9.15 -7.38
CA VAL A 211 12.59 7.96 -7.46
C VAL A 211 12.91 7.47 -6.05
N ARG A 212 13.39 8.36 -5.16
CA ARG A 212 13.68 7.99 -3.77
C ARG A 212 12.45 7.42 -3.06
N ALA A 213 11.30 8.07 -3.21
CA ALA A 213 10.05 7.63 -2.58
C ALA A 213 9.60 6.25 -3.11
N SER A 214 9.70 6.00 -4.43
CA SER A 214 9.35 4.71 -5.02
C SER A 214 10.29 3.60 -4.55
N LEU A 215 11.58 3.88 -4.44
CA LEU A 215 12.55 2.89 -3.95
C LEU A 215 12.36 2.58 -2.46
N CYS A 216 11.97 3.56 -1.64
CA CYS A 216 11.58 3.28 -0.25
C CYS A 216 10.38 2.33 -0.18
N ASP A 217 9.41 2.48 -1.07
CA ASP A 217 8.23 1.61 -1.13
C ASP A 217 8.61 0.19 -1.58
N VAL A 218 9.42 0.07 -2.65
CA VAL A 218 9.96 -1.22 -3.14
C VAL A 218 10.69 -1.97 -2.02
N ILE A 219 11.61 -1.32 -1.34
CA ILE A 219 12.38 -1.92 -0.24
C ILE A 219 11.44 -2.35 0.90
N GLY A 220 10.45 -1.53 1.23
CA GLY A 220 9.43 -1.88 2.21
C GLY A 220 8.61 -3.12 1.80
N LEU A 221 8.32 -3.28 0.51
CA LEU A 221 7.60 -4.45 -0.02
C LEU A 221 8.41 -5.75 0.06
N TRP A 222 9.73 -5.69 0.15
CA TRP A 222 10.57 -6.87 0.41
C TRP A 222 10.60 -7.30 1.88
N GLY A 223 10.12 -6.45 2.78
CA GLY A 223 10.03 -6.76 4.20
C GLY A 223 11.38 -7.03 4.86
N PRO A 224 11.43 -7.94 5.85
CA PRO A 224 12.65 -8.20 6.63
C PRO A 224 13.87 -8.61 5.80
N ALA A 225 13.67 -9.16 4.60
CA ALA A 225 14.76 -9.57 3.71
C ALA A 225 15.61 -8.38 3.20
N ALA A 226 15.06 -7.16 3.24
CA ALA A 226 15.78 -5.94 2.87
C ALA A 226 16.39 -5.19 4.08
N GLY A 227 16.72 -5.89 5.15
CA GLY A 227 17.23 -5.32 6.40
C GLY A 227 18.47 -4.44 6.24
N ASP A 228 19.29 -4.68 5.23
CA ASP A 228 20.49 -3.87 4.92
C ASP A 228 20.15 -2.40 4.61
N ALA A 229 18.89 -2.11 4.24
CA ALA A 229 18.45 -0.75 3.92
C ALA A 229 18.03 0.08 5.15
N VAL A 230 17.97 -0.49 6.34
CA VAL A 230 17.49 0.20 7.56
C VAL A 230 18.18 1.54 7.78
N SER A 231 19.50 1.61 7.66
CA SER A 231 20.28 2.83 7.89
C SER A 231 19.91 3.95 6.91
N GLN A 232 19.78 3.61 5.63
CA GLN A 232 19.46 4.57 4.58
C GLN A 232 18.00 5.04 4.70
N LEU A 233 17.06 4.12 4.96
CA LEU A 233 15.66 4.50 5.21
C LEU A 233 15.55 5.41 6.44
N THR A 234 16.32 5.14 7.50
CA THR A 234 16.36 6.00 8.70
C THR A 234 16.85 7.41 8.34
N THR A 235 17.87 7.53 7.50
CA THR A 235 18.35 8.83 7.01
C THR A 235 17.26 9.57 6.23
N LEU A 236 16.48 8.87 5.41
CA LEU A 236 15.42 9.44 4.60
C LEU A 236 14.18 9.88 5.40
N LEU A 237 14.09 9.58 6.71
CA LEU A 237 13.10 10.20 7.59
C LEU A 237 13.30 11.72 7.72
N GLY A 238 14.47 12.22 7.39
CA GLY A 238 14.81 13.65 7.33
C GLY A 238 14.72 14.27 5.93
N ASP A 239 14.23 13.57 4.92
CA ASP A 239 14.16 14.07 3.54
C ASP A 239 13.32 15.35 3.44
N THR A 240 13.67 16.20 2.49
CA THR A 240 12.94 17.46 2.25
C THR A 240 11.53 17.22 1.77
N HIS A 241 11.30 16.14 1.00
CA HIS A 241 10.00 15.83 0.42
C HIS A 241 9.19 14.88 1.34
N TRP A 242 7.96 15.25 1.65
CA TRP A 242 7.12 14.49 2.58
C TRP A 242 6.79 13.06 2.10
N TRP A 243 6.65 12.82 0.79
CA TRP A 243 6.43 11.47 0.24
C TRP A 243 7.61 10.54 0.55
N VAL A 244 8.84 11.05 0.48
CA VAL A 244 10.03 10.27 0.82
C VAL A 244 10.03 9.92 2.30
N ARG A 245 9.78 10.90 3.18
CA ARG A 245 9.70 10.65 4.63
C ARG A 245 8.60 9.64 4.97
N ARG A 246 7.41 9.79 4.33
CA ARG A 246 6.29 8.87 4.50
C ARG A 246 6.66 7.44 4.12
N ASN A 247 7.17 7.23 2.91
CA ASN A 247 7.49 5.89 2.42
C ASN A 247 8.69 5.28 3.15
N ALA A 248 9.64 6.10 3.61
CA ALA A 248 10.76 5.62 4.41
C ALA A 248 10.29 5.06 5.78
N VAL A 249 9.42 5.79 6.50
CA VAL A 249 8.91 5.26 7.79
C VAL A 249 7.97 4.07 7.59
N GLU A 250 7.17 4.05 6.53
CA GLU A 250 6.32 2.92 6.20
C GLU A 250 7.15 1.69 5.83
N GLY A 251 8.23 1.88 5.06
CA GLY A 251 9.21 0.85 4.75
C GLY A 251 9.83 0.26 6.02
N LEU A 252 10.31 1.10 6.94
CA LEU A 252 10.86 0.65 8.21
C LEU A 252 9.84 -0.18 9.02
N GLY A 253 8.56 0.23 9.06
CA GLY A 253 7.51 -0.54 9.70
C GLY A 253 7.31 -1.93 9.08
N ARG A 254 7.38 -2.02 7.74
CA ARG A 254 7.26 -3.28 7.00
C ARG A 254 8.48 -4.19 7.15
N LEU A 255 9.67 -3.62 7.29
CA LEU A 255 10.89 -4.37 7.62
C LEU A 255 10.80 -5.04 9.00
N GLY A 256 9.95 -4.54 9.88
CA GLY A 256 9.65 -5.16 11.14
C GLY A 256 10.84 -5.18 12.10
N ASP A 257 11.10 -6.33 12.70
CA ASP A 257 12.09 -6.50 13.77
C ASP A 257 13.49 -6.00 13.43
N VAL A 258 13.92 -6.16 12.19
CA VAL A 258 15.26 -5.73 11.77
C VAL A 258 15.41 -4.20 11.80
N ALA A 259 14.30 -3.46 11.73
CA ALA A 259 14.27 -2.01 11.84
C ALA A 259 14.14 -1.48 13.29
N GLY A 260 14.16 -2.34 14.29
CA GLY A 260 13.96 -1.94 15.69
C GLY A 260 14.93 -0.88 16.20
N GLN A 261 16.13 -0.81 15.68
CA GLN A 261 17.12 0.23 16.01
C GLN A 261 16.72 1.63 15.52
N ALA A 262 15.85 1.74 14.51
CA ALA A 262 15.35 3.00 13.98
C ALA A 262 14.13 3.56 14.76
N LEU A 263 13.68 2.87 15.81
CA LEU A 263 12.51 3.27 16.58
C LEU A 263 12.56 4.73 17.09
N PRO A 264 13.69 5.25 17.63
CA PRO A 264 13.74 6.65 18.08
C PRO A 264 13.42 7.65 16.96
N GLU A 265 13.98 7.42 15.75
CA GLU A 265 13.75 8.27 14.59
C GLU A 265 12.32 8.09 14.04
N MET A 266 11.79 6.88 14.05
CA MET A 266 10.39 6.62 13.69
C MET A 266 9.43 7.33 14.65
N VAL A 267 9.71 7.35 15.95
CA VAL A 267 8.92 8.11 16.96
C VAL A 267 8.94 9.60 16.66
N ASN A 268 10.04 10.14 16.17
CA ASN A 268 10.12 11.55 15.77
C ASN A 268 9.16 11.89 14.62
N THR A 269 8.86 10.95 13.72
CA THR A 269 7.89 11.17 12.63
C THR A 269 6.47 11.42 13.10
N LEU A 270 6.12 11.03 14.35
CA LEU A 270 4.83 11.36 14.96
C LEU A 270 4.62 12.87 15.18
N LYS A 271 5.68 13.66 15.04
CA LYS A 271 5.67 15.13 15.15
C LYS A 271 5.91 15.80 13.80
N ASP A 272 5.90 15.06 12.70
CA ASP A 272 6.11 15.63 11.38
C ASP A 272 5.03 16.68 11.06
N LYS A 273 5.43 17.72 10.34
CA LYS A 273 4.51 18.77 9.89
C LYS A 273 3.42 18.26 8.96
N ASP A 274 3.71 17.21 8.19
CA ASP A 274 2.76 16.57 7.29
C ASP A 274 2.00 15.44 8.00
N ARG A 275 0.67 15.53 8.04
CA ARG A 275 -0.19 14.55 8.70
C ARG A 275 -0.04 13.14 8.14
N ARG A 276 0.29 13.00 6.84
CA ARG A 276 0.45 11.70 6.18
C ARG A 276 1.73 10.98 6.62
N VAL A 277 2.79 11.76 6.93
CA VAL A 277 4.00 11.23 7.55
C VAL A 277 3.71 10.79 9.00
N ARG A 278 2.98 11.62 9.78
CA ARG A 278 2.55 11.23 11.13
C ARG A 278 1.73 9.93 11.10
N ARG A 279 0.82 9.81 10.12
CA ARG A 279 -0.01 8.60 9.91
C ARG A 279 0.83 7.37 9.65
N ALA A 280 1.77 7.45 8.71
CA ALA A 280 2.67 6.35 8.37
C ALA A 280 3.57 5.97 9.58
N GLY A 281 4.06 6.95 10.35
CA GLY A 281 4.82 6.72 11.57
C GLY A 281 4.02 5.96 12.63
N ALA A 282 2.78 6.36 12.88
CA ALA A 282 1.91 5.68 13.83
C ALA A 282 1.59 4.24 13.39
N LEU A 283 1.33 4.02 12.09
CA LEU A 283 1.15 2.69 11.51
C LEU A 283 2.41 1.82 11.66
N ALA A 284 3.57 2.35 11.32
CA ALA A 284 4.84 1.64 11.41
C ALA A 284 5.14 1.20 12.87
N ILE A 285 4.89 2.07 13.83
CA ILE A 285 5.03 1.73 15.26
C ILE A 285 4.00 0.65 15.66
N ALA A 286 2.77 0.71 15.14
CA ALA A 286 1.77 -0.32 15.38
C ALA A 286 2.17 -1.69 14.80
N GLN A 287 2.87 -1.71 13.67
CA GLN A 287 3.43 -2.94 13.09
C GLN A 287 4.53 -3.53 13.98
N LEU A 288 5.45 -2.69 14.47
CA LEU A 288 6.50 -3.14 15.41
C LEU A 288 5.92 -3.62 16.74
N ALA A 289 4.90 -2.94 17.28
CA ALA A 289 4.24 -3.33 18.53
C ALA A 289 3.60 -4.73 18.43
N GLN A 290 3.09 -5.10 17.25
CA GLN A 290 2.49 -6.41 17.04
C GLN A 290 3.50 -7.56 17.16
N GLN A 291 4.78 -7.30 17.03
CA GLN A 291 5.85 -8.28 17.12
C GLN A 291 6.36 -8.50 18.56
N GLY A 292 5.65 -7.96 19.56
CA GLY A 292 5.94 -8.18 20.97
C GLY A 292 7.16 -7.40 21.50
N LYS A 293 7.61 -6.38 20.79
CA LYS A 293 8.72 -5.52 21.22
C LYS A 293 8.31 -4.55 22.33
N SER A 294 9.21 -4.31 23.26
CA SER A 294 9.05 -3.22 24.22
C SER A 294 9.23 -1.87 23.51
N LEU A 295 8.15 -1.15 23.32
CA LEU A 295 8.11 0.16 22.67
C LEU A 295 7.76 1.27 23.68
N SER A 296 8.10 1.12 24.94
CA SER A 296 7.73 2.07 26.01
C SER A 296 8.15 3.51 25.71
N ASN A 297 9.27 3.69 25.01
CA ASN A 297 9.75 5.01 24.58
C ASN A 297 8.81 5.72 23.56
N ALA A 298 7.97 4.97 22.87
CA ALA A 298 7.00 5.53 21.93
C ALA A 298 5.70 6.00 22.60
N ILE A 299 5.37 5.48 23.80
CA ILE A 299 4.09 5.73 24.47
C ILE A 299 3.79 7.22 24.64
N PRO A 300 4.70 8.08 25.17
CA PRO A 300 4.39 9.49 25.34
C PRO A 300 4.04 10.23 24.04
N SER A 301 4.74 9.90 22.95
CA SER A 301 4.46 10.49 21.64
C SER A 301 3.15 9.97 21.06
N LEU A 302 2.86 8.68 21.19
CA LEU A 302 1.58 8.10 20.75
C LEU A 302 0.39 8.69 21.52
N MET A 303 0.54 8.92 22.84
CA MET A 303 -0.49 9.59 23.64
C MET A 303 -0.80 11.00 23.10
N THR A 304 0.22 11.73 22.66
CA THR A 304 0.01 13.04 22.01
C THR A 304 -0.78 12.89 20.70
N VAL A 305 -0.48 11.86 19.93
CA VAL A 305 -1.16 11.59 18.64
C VAL A 305 -2.63 11.17 18.84
N LEU A 306 -3.03 10.64 20.00
CA LEU A 306 -4.45 10.41 20.32
C LEU A 306 -5.29 11.69 20.25
N SER A 307 -4.67 12.86 20.26
CA SER A 307 -5.31 14.17 20.12
C SER A 307 -5.07 14.82 18.76
N ASP A 308 -4.47 14.13 17.80
CA ASP A 308 -4.23 14.65 16.46
C ASP A 308 -5.57 15.05 15.77
N GLU A 309 -5.54 16.05 14.94
CA GLU A 309 -6.68 16.48 14.14
C GLU A 309 -7.14 15.40 13.16
N ASP A 310 -6.19 14.65 12.56
CA ASP A 310 -6.44 13.57 11.64
C ASP A 310 -6.94 12.31 12.37
N ARG A 311 -8.12 11.81 11.97
CA ARG A 311 -8.74 10.61 12.57
C ARG A 311 -7.91 9.35 12.37
N TYR A 312 -7.16 9.24 11.27
CA TYR A 312 -6.35 8.06 10.99
C TYR A 312 -5.09 8.05 11.85
N ASN A 313 -4.52 9.24 12.13
CA ASN A 313 -3.42 9.35 13.08
C ASN A 313 -3.86 8.85 14.46
N ARG A 314 -5.02 9.31 14.94
CA ARG A 314 -5.60 8.83 16.21
C ARG A 314 -5.85 7.32 16.19
N PHE A 315 -6.38 6.80 15.08
CA PHE A 315 -6.66 5.36 14.94
C PHE A 315 -5.38 4.52 15.02
N TYR A 316 -4.32 4.88 14.31
CA TYR A 316 -3.08 4.11 14.34
C TYR A 316 -2.34 4.26 15.67
N ALA A 317 -2.39 5.43 16.31
CA ALA A 317 -1.88 5.59 17.66
C ALA A 317 -2.62 4.69 18.67
N HIS A 318 -3.96 4.62 18.57
CA HIS A 318 -4.78 3.70 19.34
C HIS A 318 -4.36 2.25 19.11
N LEU A 319 -4.21 1.86 17.85
CA LEU A 319 -3.81 0.52 17.46
C LEU A 319 -2.42 0.17 18.01
N ALA A 320 -1.46 1.10 17.93
CA ALA A 320 -0.11 0.91 18.49
C ALA A 320 -0.16 0.69 20.00
N LEU A 321 -0.82 1.60 20.73
CA LEU A 321 -0.96 1.51 22.19
C LEU A 321 -1.69 0.25 22.65
N SER A 322 -2.73 -0.18 21.92
CA SER A 322 -3.50 -1.38 22.26
C SER A 322 -2.71 -2.69 22.15
N ARG A 323 -1.60 -2.67 21.43
CA ARG A 323 -0.69 -3.81 21.26
C ARG A 323 0.46 -3.84 22.25
N MET A 324 0.61 -2.78 23.04
CA MET A 324 1.65 -2.68 24.06
C MET A 324 1.11 -3.22 25.39
N GLU A 325 1.85 -4.15 26.00
CA GLU A 325 1.57 -4.65 27.35
C GLU A 325 2.12 -3.67 28.41
N ASP A 326 1.53 -2.46 28.44
CA ASP A 326 1.97 -1.36 29.30
C ASP A 326 0.78 -0.69 29.96
N GLU A 327 0.85 -0.47 31.28
CA GLU A 327 -0.26 0.10 32.05
C GLU A 327 -0.52 1.58 31.71
N THR A 328 0.51 2.34 31.33
CA THR A 328 0.36 3.74 30.89
C THR A 328 -0.37 3.79 29.55
N ALA A 329 -0.01 2.87 28.62
CA ALA A 329 -0.70 2.74 27.34
C ALA A 329 -2.18 2.37 27.54
N LYS A 330 -2.49 1.42 28.42
CA LYS A 330 -3.87 1.02 28.75
C LYS A 330 -4.67 2.18 29.34
N ALA A 331 -4.10 2.92 30.30
CA ALA A 331 -4.76 4.07 30.91
C ALA A 331 -5.09 5.14 29.85
N ALA A 332 -4.15 5.46 28.97
CA ALA A 332 -4.36 6.43 27.88
C ALA A 332 -5.50 6.01 26.94
N LEU A 333 -5.63 4.71 26.65
CA LEU A 333 -6.72 4.17 25.83
C LEU A 333 -8.09 4.33 26.51
N ILE A 334 -8.16 4.08 27.83
CA ILE A 334 -9.40 4.26 28.60
C ILE A 334 -9.83 5.71 28.57
N ASP A 335 -8.93 6.67 28.82
CA ASP A 335 -9.22 8.09 28.76
C ASP A 335 -9.71 8.53 27.36
N ALA A 336 -9.11 7.98 26.30
CA ALA A 336 -9.50 8.27 24.94
C ALA A 336 -10.92 7.77 24.59
N LEU A 337 -11.39 6.66 25.19
CA LEU A 337 -12.74 6.13 24.96
C LEU A 337 -13.84 7.09 25.45
N PHE A 338 -13.58 7.88 26.48
CA PHE A 338 -14.55 8.84 27.02
C PHE A 338 -14.50 10.20 26.30
N THR A 339 -13.62 10.37 25.32
CA THR A 339 -13.48 11.61 24.58
C THR A 339 -14.18 11.49 23.22
N ALA A 340 -15.40 12.00 23.10
CA ALA A 340 -16.08 12.11 21.81
C ALA A 340 -15.35 13.13 20.92
N ARG A 341 -14.97 12.72 19.72
CA ARG A 341 -14.26 13.59 18.78
C ARG A 341 -14.94 13.58 17.42
N TRP A 342 -15.34 14.76 17.01
CA TRP A 342 -15.78 14.97 15.63
C TRP A 342 -14.54 15.08 14.73
N CYS A 343 -14.56 14.47 13.56
CA CYS A 343 -13.54 14.64 12.56
C CYS A 343 -14.04 15.63 11.48
N PRO A 344 -13.52 16.85 11.42
CA PRO A 344 -13.90 17.81 10.38
C PRO A 344 -13.36 17.43 9.00
N LEU A 345 -12.37 16.53 8.94
CA LEU A 345 -11.65 16.13 7.74
C LEU A 345 -12.27 14.88 7.09
N THR A 346 -13.57 14.89 6.84
CA THR A 346 -14.25 13.85 6.05
C THR A 346 -14.46 14.32 4.61
N THR A 347 -13.46 14.87 3.98
CA THR A 347 -13.52 15.27 2.57
C THR A 347 -12.79 14.25 1.71
N ASN A 348 -13.10 14.22 0.42
CA ASN A 348 -12.40 13.38 -0.55
C ASN A 348 -10.90 13.72 -0.67
N GLU A 349 -10.47 14.88 -0.14
CA GLU A 349 -9.08 15.33 -0.10
C GLU A 349 -8.20 14.54 0.88
N ASP A 350 -8.80 13.74 1.76
CA ASP A 350 -8.12 13.07 2.87
C ASP A 350 -7.92 11.56 2.68
N LEU A 351 -8.10 11.07 1.47
CA LEU A 351 -8.02 9.64 1.17
C LEU A 351 -6.59 9.08 1.18
N TYR A 352 -5.54 9.92 1.15
CA TYR A 352 -4.14 9.48 1.13
C TYR A 352 -3.26 10.24 2.09
#